data_ea21fed0e65547659702cfaa6e0f74dd
#
_entry.id   ea21fed0e65547659702cfaa6e0f74dd
#
_cell.length_a   1.000
_cell.length_b   1.000
_cell.length_c   1.000
_cell.angle_alpha   90.00
_cell.angle_beta   90.00
_cell.angle_gamma   90.00
#
_symmetry.space_group_name_H-M   'P 1'
#
loop_
_entity.id
_entity.type
_entity.pdbx_description
1 polymer ?
#
loop_
_entity_poly.entity_id
_entity_poly.type
_entity_poly.pdbx_seq_one_letter_code
_entity_poly.pdbx_strand_id
1 'polypeptide(L)'
;MNKPSDRSRSSPRDGRSTKEKLVEITEKREKGVSEVFTSENYTRWLKAMSKFHHYSFNNTLLIMLQAPYASSVASYDTWKKLHRQVRKGEKGIKILVPAPVRVKEKRQKTDPLTMKPLFDADGNPVTEETEHVLQHYRIGHVFAYEQTDGEPLPELGPDELTGKAENFELMKAAIISIAPVPVRFDEIEGDAKGYYSSADKEIVVKKDMSEAQTMKTMIHELAHSLCHDRDRMAKEDIKKDRQTKEVEAESVAFTVCQFFGLDTSDYSFPYVTGWSSGRDLKELRSSMDFIRETSKNIIDAVAEKLEKHEQVVGQPSVLETLEKKKALTVSSALTAKDMARGTLNRPVKKSRGSEAVTL
;
A
#
# COMPACT_ATOMS: atom_id res chain seq x y z
N MET A 1 28.43 -7.55 53.06
CA MET A 1 26.99 -7.66 52.69
C MET A 1 26.87 -7.52 51.20
N ASN A 2 26.80 -8.65 50.49
CA ASN A 2 26.66 -8.69 49.04
C ASN A 2 25.19 -8.49 48.66
N LYS A 3 24.89 -7.49 47.80
CA LYS A 3 23.59 -7.31 47.17
C LYS A 3 23.42 -8.35 46.05
N PRO A 4 22.28 -9.06 45.97
CA PRO A 4 22.02 -9.96 44.84
C PRO A 4 21.71 -9.17 43.57
N SER A 5 22.39 -9.54 42.48
CA SER A 5 22.14 -9.04 41.12
C SER A 5 20.76 -9.50 40.63
N ASP A 6 19.88 -8.57 40.39
CA ASP A 6 18.58 -8.79 39.80
C ASP A 6 18.76 -9.25 38.35
N ARG A 7 18.68 -10.55 38.10
CA ARG A 7 18.66 -11.12 36.75
C ARG A 7 17.29 -10.83 36.15
N SER A 8 17.24 -9.88 35.21
CA SER A 8 16.09 -9.61 34.39
C SER A 8 15.54 -10.90 33.78
N ARG A 9 14.32 -11.28 34.18
CA ARG A 9 13.56 -12.38 33.56
C ARG A 9 13.32 -12.02 32.11
N SER A 10 14.07 -12.63 31.20
CA SER A 10 13.75 -12.63 29.77
C SER A 10 12.40 -13.31 29.57
N SER A 11 11.50 -12.65 28.86
CA SER A 11 10.24 -13.25 28.42
C SER A 11 10.50 -14.60 27.74
N PRO A 12 9.63 -15.62 27.89
CA PRO A 12 9.82 -16.92 27.27
C PRO A 12 10.02 -16.72 25.76
N ARG A 13 11.16 -17.15 25.23
CA ARG A 13 11.39 -17.16 23.79
C ARG A 13 10.40 -18.14 23.18
N ASP A 14 9.54 -17.64 22.27
CA ASP A 14 8.69 -18.47 21.43
C ASP A 14 9.58 -19.48 20.69
N GLY A 15 9.50 -20.76 21.11
CA GLY A 15 10.37 -21.84 20.62
C GLY A 15 10.11 -22.25 19.17
N ARG A 16 9.13 -21.63 18.47
CA ARG A 16 8.80 -21.94 17.10
C ARG A 16 9.88 -21.49 16.12
N SER A 17 10.15 -22.31 15.10
CA SER A 17 11.09 -22.00 14.02
C SER A 17 10.61 -20.81 13.19
N THR A 18 11.52 -20.17 12.45
CA THR A 18 11.19 -19.09 11.52
C THR A 18 10.21 -19.56 10.44
N LYS A 19 10.33 -20.83 10.00
CA LYS A 19 9.42 -21.45 9.02
C LYS A 19 8.00 -21.57 9.57
N GLU A 20 7.85 -22.08 10.80
CA GLU A 20 6.52 -22.19 11.44
C GLU A 20 5.85 -20.82 11.63
N LYS A 21 6.62 -19.82 12.01
CA LYS A 21 6.10 -18.43 12.16
C LYS A 21 5.68 -17.82 10.81
N LEU A 22 6.40 -18.13 9.73
CA LEU A 22 6.03 -17.72 8.37
C LEU A 22 4.75 -18.41 7.90
N VAL A 23 4.62 -19.71 8.14
CA VAL A 23 3.40 -20.46 7.81
C VAL A 23 2.21 -19.87 8.55
N GLU A 24 2.30 -19.68 9.87
CA GLU A 24 1.23 -19.07 10.68
C GLU A 24 0.77 -17.70 10.15
N ILE A 25 1.73 -16.83 9.81
CA ILE A 25 1.40 -15.48 9.33
C ILE A 25 0.81 -15.51 7.92
N THR A 26 1.22 -16.48 7.09
CA THR A 26 0.67 -16.70 5.76
C THR A 26 -0.77 -17.22 5.83
N GLU A 27 -1.03 -18.21 6.66
CA GLU A 27 -2.38 -18.73 6.90
C GLU A 27 -3.32 -17.66 7.44
N LYS A 28 -2.85 -16.86 8.42
CA LYS A 28 -3.60 -15.73 8.96
C LYS A 28 -3.94 -14.71 7.87
N ARG A 29 -3.01 -14.43 6.98
CA ARG A 29 -3.23 -13.54 5.83
C ARG A 29 -4.28 -14.12 4.87
N GLU A 30 -4.18 -15.40 4.50
CA GLU A 30 -5.10 -16.04 3.55
C GLU A 30 -6.53 -16.08 4.09
N LYS A 31 -6.68 -16.44 5.35
CA LYS A 31 -7.97 -16.34 6.03
C LYS A 31 -8.50 -14.91 6.03
N GLY A 32 -7.65 -13.93 6.34
CA GLY A 32 -8.04 -12.52 6.32
C GLY A 32 -8.47 -12.02 4.94
N VAL A 33 -7.83 -12.51 3.86
CA VAL A 33 -8.24 -12.16 2.48
C VAL A 33 -9.66 -12.61 2.19
N SER A 34 -10.02 -13.86 2.54
CA SER A 34 -11.38 -14.37 2.32
C SER A 34 -12.43 -13.63 3.16
N GLU A 35 -12.07 -13.14 4.33
CA GLU A 35 -12.96 -12.43 5.24
C GLU A 35 -13.17 -10.95 4.90
N VAL A 36 -12.26 -10.35 4.11
CA VAL A 36 -12.31 -8.93 3.75
C VAL A 36 -13.55 -8.56 2.92
N PHE A 37 -14.07 -9.50 2.12
CA PHE A 37 -15.11 -9.20 1.14
C PHE A 37 -16.55 -9.19 1.70
N THR A 38 -16.71 -8.90 2.98
CA THR A 38 -17.98 -8.43 3.55
C THR A 38 -17.98 -6.90 3.58
N SER A 39 -19.14 -6.26 3.46
CA SER A 39 -19.25 -4.79 3.41
C SER A 39 -18.52 -4.10 4.58
N GLU A 40 -18.67 -4.62 5.80
CA GLU A 40 -18.02 -4.06 6.99
C GLU A 40 -16.50 -4.24 6.97
N ASN A 41 -16.00 -5.45 6.72
CA ASN A 41 -14.57 -5.72 6.70
C ASN A 41 -13.89 -5.03 5.53
N TYR A 42 -14.57 -4.90 4.39
CA TYR A 42 -14.06 -4.17 3.24
C TYR A 42 -13.86 -2.68 3.57
N THR A 43 -14.85 -2.06 4.16
CA THR A 43 -14.76 -0.67 4.63
C THR A 43 -13.64 -0.50 5.66
N ARG A 44 -13.52 -1.43 6.61
CA ARG A 44 -12.40 -1.43 7.59
C ARG A 44 -11.04 -1.55 6.92
N TRP A 45 -10.93 -2.40 5.90
CA TRP A 45 -9.70 -2.54 5.13
C TRP A 45 -9.37 -1.25 4.36
N LEU A 46 -10.35 -0.61 3.69
CA LEU A 46 -10.13 0.66 3.00
C LEU A 46 -9.69 1.77 3.96
N LYS A 47 -10.28 1.84 5.17
CA LYS A 47 -9.85 2.75 6.23
C LYS A 47 -8.43 2.45 6.72
N ALA A 48 -8.05 1.20 6.84
CA ALA A 48 -6.68 0.82 7.17
C ALA A 48 -5.72 1.19 6.03
N MET A 49 -6.12 0.98 4.77
CA MET A 49 -5.33 1.31 3.61
C MET A 49 -5.10 2.83 3.47
N SER A 50 -6.08 3.67 3.78
CA SER A 50 -5.88 5.12 3.78
C SER A 50 -4.78 5.55 4.76
N LYS A 51 -4.69 4.90 5.93
CA LYS A 51 -3.63 5.14 6.91
C LYS A 51 -2.27 4.55 6.50
N PHE A 52 -2.28 3.38 5.83
CA PHE A 52 -1.11 2.55 5.57
C PHE A 52 -0.85 2.35 4.07
N HIS A 53 -1.18 3.32 3.22
CA HIS A 53 -1.14 3.23 1.76
C HIS A 53 0.27 2.93 1.18
N HIS A 54 1.34 3.15 1.94
CA HIS A 54 2.69 2.76 1.56
C HIS A 54 3.04 1.28 1.87
N TYR A 55 2.21 0.59 2.66
CA TYR A 55 2.37 -0.84 2.88
C TYR A 55 1.72 -1.63 1.73
N SER A 56 2.23 -2.84 1.48
CA SER A 56 1.56 -3.75 0.54
C SER A 56 0.17 -4.15 1.06
N PHE A 57 -0.72 -4.59 0.15
CA PHE A 57 -2.01 -5.14 0.53
C PHE A 57 -1.91 -6.15 1.68
N ASN A 58 -1.00 -7.12 1.53
CA ASN A 58 -0.78 -8.15 2.55
C ASN A 58 -0.38 -7.57 3.91
N ASN A 59 0.49 -6.58 3.93
CA ASN A 59 0.95 -5.96 5.19
C ASN A 59 -0.13 -5.07 5.81
N THR A 60 -0.88 -4.31 5.00
CA THR A 60 -2.04 -3.54 5.50
C THR A 60 -3.06 -4.47 6.16
N LEU A 61 -3.36 -5.62 5.53
CA LEU A 61 -4.24 -6.62 6.10
C LEU A 61 -3.69 -7.21 7.41
N LEU A 62 -2.40 -7.56 7.44
CA LEU A 62 -1.75 -8.09 8.64
C LEU A 62 -1.75 -7.08 9.80
N ILE A 63 -1.54 -5.80 9.51
CA ILE A 63 -1.62 -4.71 10.50
C ILE A 63 -3.05 -4.61 11.03
N MET A 64 -4.04 -4.53 10.15
CA MET A 64 -5.45 -4.44 10.52
C MET A 64 -5.90 -5.60 11.41
N LEU A 65 -5.49 -6.83 11.10
CA LEU A 65 -5.86 -8.03 11.86
C LEU A 65 -5.16 -8.14 13.22
N GLN A 66 -3.96 -7.56 13.39
CA GLN A 66 -3.19 -7.64 14.63
C GLN A 66 -3.38 -6.42 15.52
N ALA A 67 -3.60 -5.25 14.93
CA ALA A 67 -3.73 -3.97 15.62
C ALA A 67 -4.81 -3.09 14.96
N PRO A 68 -6.10 -3.46 15.06
CA PRO A 68 -7.21 -2.70 14.45
C PRO A 68 -7.34 -1.27 15.00
N TYR A 69 -6.77 -1.03 16.17
CA TYR A 69 -6.72 0.26 16.85
C TYR A 69 -5.62 1.20 16.33
N ALA A 70 -4.65 0.68 15.55
CA ALA A 70 -3.49 1.45 15.15
C ALA A 70 -3.88 2.65 14.28
N SER A 71 -3.44 3.84 14.69
CA SER A 71 -3.55 5.07 13.90
C SER A 71 -2.38 5.22 12.94
N SER A 72 -1.17 4.86 13.40
CA SER A 72 0.07 4.84 12.61
C SER A 72 0.94 3.69 13.05
N VAL A 73 1.76 3.16 12.16
CA VAL A 73 2.73 2.10 12.49
C VAL A 73 4.11 2.41 11.91
N ALA A 74 5.14 2.12 12.68
CA ALA A 74 6.52 2.28 12.23
C ALA A 74 7.45 1.26 12.89
N SER A 75 8.68 1.13 12.36
CA SER A 75 9.72 0.33 12.98
C SER A 75 10.20 0.96 14.29
N TYR A 76 10.81 0.16 15.15
CA TYR A 76 11.42 0.65 16.40
C TYR A 76 12.38 1.82 16.16
N ASP A 77 13.25 1.70 15.14
CA ASP A 77 14.22 2.73 14.80
C ASP A 77 13.57 4.00 14.25
N THR A 78 12.46 3.87 13.52
CA THR A 78 11.68 5.00 13.03
C THR A 78 11.05 5.77 14.19
N TRP A 79 10.43 5.07 15.14
CA TRP A 79 9.87 5.71 16.33
C TRP A 79 10.92 6.48 17.11
N LYS A 80 12.12 5.89 17.27
CA LYS A 80 13.24 6.56 17.93
C LYS A 80 13.67 7.85 17.22
N LYS A 81 13.69 7.86 15.88
CA LYS A 81 13.97 9.07 15.09
C LYS A 81 12.91 10.17 15.25
N LEU A 82 11.69 9.77 15.55
CA LEU A 82 10.56 10.66 15.81
C LEU A 82 10.43 11.05 17.30
N HIS A 83 11.51 10.88 18.07
CA HIS A 83 11.54 11.15 19.51
C HIS A 83 10.47 10.40 20.31
N ARG A 84 10.11 9.18 19.83
CA ARG A 84 9.18 8.29 20.51
C ARG A 84 9.82 6.97 20.88
N GLN A 85 9.43 6.41 22.02
CA GLN A 85 9.96 5.17 22.53
C GLN A 85 8.85 4.12 22.62
N VAL A 86 9.07 2.94 22.05
CA VAL A 86 8.16 1.80 22.24
C VAL A 86 8.19 1.39 23.72
N ARG A 87 7.00 1.27 24.32
CA ARG A 87 6.89 0.89 25.74
C ARG A 87 7.43 -0.52 25.98
N LYS A 88 8.03 -0.70 27.14
CA LYS A 88 8.56 -2.01 27.56
C LYS A 88 7.46 -3.06 27.64
N GLY A 89 7.67 -4.20 26.99
CA GLY A 89 6.71 -5.31 27.01
C GLY A 89 5.72 -5.33 25.84
N GLU A 90 5.68 -4.28 25.02
CA GLU A 90 4.83 -4.25 23.82
C GLU A 90 5.22 -5.33 22.81
N LYS A 91 4.20 -5.93 22.20
CA LYS A 91 4.39 -6.95 21.17
C LYS A 91 4.36 -6.31 19.79
N GLY A 92 5.45 -6.48 19.04
CA GLY A 92 5.51 -5.98 17.66
C GLY A 92 4.48 -6.64 16.75
N ILE A 93 3.86 -5.84 15.89
CA ILE A 93 2.97 -6.27 14.82
C ILE A 93 3.83 -6.93 13.75
N LYS A 94 3.54 -8.17 13.41
CA LYS A 94 4.30 -8.94 12.42
C LYS A 94 3.89 -8.54 11.00
N ILE A 95 4.88 -8.23 10.17
CA ILE A 95 4.71 -7.94 8.75
C ILE A 95 5.66 -8.78 7.91
N LEU A 96 5.37 -8.91 6.62
CA LEU A 96 6.22 -9.58 5.64
C LEU A 96 7.18 -8.56 5.01
N VAL A 97 8.47 -8.77 5.18
CA VAL A 97 9.52 -7.91 4.62
C VAL A 97 10.25 -8.66 3.52
N PRO A 98 10.34 -8.11 2.30
CA PRO A 98 11.09 -8.73 1.22
C PRO A 98 12.55 -8.97 1.64
N ALA A 99 13.04 -10.17 1.37
CA ALA A 99 14.42 -10.59 1.61
C ALA A 99 14.93 -11.35 0.37
N PRO A 100 15.10 -10.67 -0.78
CA PRO A 100 15.50 -11.32 -2.01
C PRO A 100 16.86 -11.99 -1.87
N VAL A 101 16.99 -13.20 -2.40
CA VAL A 101 18.23 -13.98 -2.40
C VAL A 101 18.68 -14.17 -3.84
N ARG A 102 19.94 -13.84 -4.12
CA ARG A 102 20.56 -14.15 -5.40
C ARG A 102 21.02 -15.61 -5.39
N VAL A 103 20.53 -16.39 -6.33
CA VAL A 103 20.93 -17.77 -6.53
C VAL A 103 21.61 -17.86 -7.88
N LYS A 104 22.79 -18.46 -7.88
CA LYS A 104 23.50 -18.81 -9.11
C LYS A 104 23.08 -20.22 -9.50
N GLU A 105 22.56 -20.37 -10.69
CA GLU A 105 22.19 -21.64 -11.28
C GLU A 105 23.05 -21.89 -12.51
N LYS A 106 23.61 -23.11 -12.61
CA LYS A 106 24.29 -23.53 -13.82
C LYS A 106 23.24 -24.11 -14.77
N ARG A 107 23.04 -23.44 -15.89
CA ARG A 107 22.16 -23.93 -16.97
C ARG A 107 22.99 -24.40 -18.13
N GLN A 108 22.53 -25.44 -18.81
CA GLN A 108 23.13 -25.88 -20.06
C GLN A 108 22.92 -24.79 -21.11
N LYS A 109 24.01 -24.34 -21.73
CA LYS A 109 23.98 -23.35 -22.76
C LYS A 109 23.35 -23.91 -24.02
N THR A 110 22.48 -23.14 -24.64
CA THR A 110 21.83 -23.50 -25.90
C THR A 110 22.33 -22.58 -27.02
N ASP A 111 22.41 -23.10 -28.21
CA ASP A 111 22.70 -22.35 -29.42
C ASP A 111 21.55 -21.37 -29.69
N PRO A 112 21.79 -20.04 -29.83
CA PRO A 112 20.74 -19.04 -29.94
C PRO A 112 19.93 -19.11 -31.23
N LEU A 113 20.43 -19.81 -32.27
CA LEU A 113 19.73 -19.96 -33.57
C LEU A 113 18.94 -21.26 -33.62
N THR A 114 19.52 -22.38 -33.14
CA THR A 114 18.91 -23.69 -33.25
C THR A 114 18.17 -24.13 -31.99
N MET A 115 18.35 -23.41 -30.88
CA MET A 115 17.82 -23.72 -29.55
C MET A 115 18.25 -25.10 -29.02
N LYS A 116 19.27 -25.69 -29.62
CA LYS A 116 19.81 -27.00 -29.19
C LYS A 116 20.87 -26.83 -28.11
N PRO A 117 20.97 -27.82 -27.17
CA PRO A 117 22.02 -27.82 -26.17
C PRO A 117 23.41 -27.85 -26.80
N LEU A 118 24.34 -27.05 -26.27
CA LEU A 118 25.73 -27.04 -26.68
C LEU A 118 26.56 -28.00 -25.84
N PHE A 119 27.46 -28.72 -26.53
CA PHE A 119 28.43 -29.63 -25.94
C PHE A 119 29.83 -29.23 -26.35
N ASP A 120 30.80 -29.47 -25.48
CA ASP A 120 32.21 -29.24 -25.79
C ASP A 120 32.77 -30.38 -26.70
N ALA A 121 34.09 -30.27 -27.06
CA ALA A 121 34.73 -31.23 -27.92
C ALA A 121 34.81 -32.66 -27.31
N ASP A 122 34.66 -32.77 -26.00
CA ASP A 122 34.68 -34.05 -25.26
C ASP A 122 33.28 -34.61 -25.00
N GLY A 123 32.24 -33.93 -25.52
CA GLY A 123 30.85 -34.34 -25.39
C GLY A 123 30.20 -33.93 -24.06
N ASN A 124 30.84 -33.09 -23.25
CA ASN A 124 30.25 -32.62 -22.00
C ASN A 124 29.34 -31.39 -22.26
N PRO A 125 28.24 -31.22 -21.49
CA PRO A 125 27.37 -30.08 -21.64
C PRO A 125 28.09 -28.77 -21.28
N VAL A 126 28.12 -27.82 -22.22
CA VAL A 126 28.61 -26.47 -21.95
C VAL A 126 27.59 -25.77 -21.06
N THR A 127 28.02 -25.31 -19.88
CA THR A 127 27.14 -24.63 -18.91
C THR A 127 27.49 -23.16 -18.79
N GLU A 128 26.47 -22.34 -18.57
CA GLU A 128 26.61 -20.93 -18.19
C GLU A 128 26.04 -20.71 -16.79
N GLU A 129 26.66 -19.80 -16.02
CA GLU A 129 26.09 -19.38 -14.74
C GLU A 129 25.11 -18.25 -14.98
N THR A 130 23.84 -18.48 -14.63
CA THR A 130 22.81 -17.44 -14.62
C THR A 130 22.49 -17.06 -13.18
N GLU A 131 22.39 -15.76 -12.92
CA GLU A 131 21.92 -15.25 -11.61
C GLU A 131 20.42 -15.01 -11.66
N HIS A 132 19.70 -15.62 -10.72
CA HIS A 132 18.28 -15.36 -10.49
C HIS A 132 18.06 -14.76 -9.12
N VAL A 133 17.12 -13.83 -9.03
CA VAL A 133 16.67 -13.27 -7.75
C VAL A 133 15.42 -14.02 -7.31
N LEU A 134 15.56 -14.86 -6.31
CA LEU A 134 14.40 -15.50 -5.68
C LEU A 134 13.81 -14.56 -4.65
N GLN A 135 12.49 -14.34 -4.76
CA GLN A 135 11.74 -13.52 -3.81
C GLN A 135 11.48 -14.33 -2.55
N HIS A 136 12.23 -14.02 -1.50
CA HIS A 136 11.98 -14.53 -0.16
C HIS A 136 11.41 -13.44 0.73
N TYR A 137 10.67 -13.87 1.74
CA TYR A 137 10.14 -12.97 2.76
C TYR A 137 10.65 -13.38 4.14
N ARG A 138 10.85 -12.39 5.00
CA ARG A 138 11.12 -12.57 6.41
C ARG A 138 10.09 -11.83 7.25
N ILE A 139 9.93 -12.26 8.49
CA ILE A 139 9.07 -11.53 9.43
C ILE A 139 9.82 -10.29 9.91
N GLY A 140 9.22 -9.12 9.68
CA GLY A 140 9.56 -7.87 10.33
C GLY A 140 8.59 -7.54 11.46
N HIS A 141 8.95 -6.57 12.29
CA HIS A 141 8.09 -6.08 13.36
C HIS A 141 7.97 -4.57 13.26
N VAL A 142 6.73 -4.09 13.33
CA VAL A 142 6.40 -2.68 13.50
C VAL A 142 5.58 -2.51 14.77
N PHE A 143 5.48 -1.28 15.25
CA PHE A 143 4.73 -0.93 16.45
C PHE A 143 3.76 0.17 16.12
N ALA A 144 2.58 0.13 16.70
CA ALA A 144 1.58 1.17 16.57
C ALA A 144 1.97 2.41 17.40
N TYR A 145 1.50 3.58 16.99
CA TYR A 145 1.65 4.82 17.75
C TYR A 145 1.19 4.65 19.20
N GLU A 146 0.08 3.96 19.38
CA GLU A 146 -0.53 3.66 20.69
C GLU A 146 0.32 2.72 21.57
N GLN A 147 1.38 2.13 21.02
CA GLN A 147 2.37 1.32 21.75
C GLN A 147 3.61 2.13 22.12
N THR A 148 3.61 3.43 21.89
CA THR A 148 4.78 4.30 22.11
C THR A 148 4.47 5.46 23.02
N ASP A 149 5.50 5.96 23.73
CA ASP A 149 5.49 7.19 24.49
C ASP A 149 6.48 8.18 23.86
N GLY A 150 6.22 9.49 24.00
CA GLY A 150 7.07 10.55 23.48
C GLY A 150 6.25 11.71 22.92
N GLU A 151 6.86 12.51 22.05
CA GLU A 151 6.23 13.67 21.46
C GLU A 151 4.98 13.28 20.66
N PRO A 152 3.88 14.07 20.73
CA PRO A 152 2.71 13.82 19.89
C PRO A 152 3.08 13.95 18.43
N LEU A 153 2.50 13.08 17.60
CA LEU A 153 2.58 13.26 16.15
C LEU A 153 1.61 14.38 15.75
N PRO A 154 1.98 15.23 14.79
CA PRO A 154 1.04 16.18 14.22
C PRO A 154 -0.13 15.42 13.59
N GLU A 155 -1.33 15.76 13.97
CA GLU A 155 -2.56 15.28 13.35
C GLU A 155 -3.05 16.34 12.38
N LEU A 156 -3.28 15.95 11.11
CA LEU A 156 -4.16 16.73 10.26
C LEU A 156 -5.58 16.47 10.77
N GLY A 157 -6.13 17.43 11.48
CA GLY A 157 -7.54 17.41 11.81
C GLY A 157 -8.38 17.46 10.53
N PRO A 158 -9.55 16.82 10.48
CA PRO A 158 -10.50 16.98 9.36
C PRO A 158 -10.86 18.47 9.16
N ASP A 159 -10.83 19.27 10.21
CA ASP A 159 -11.13 20.71 10.17
C ASP A 159 -10.04 21.55 9.49
N GLU A 160 -8.78 21.08 9.41
CA GLU A 160 -7.69 21.84 8.80
C GLU A 160 -7.72 21.77 7.27
N LEU A 161 -8.24 20.68 6.69
CA LEU A 161 -8.35 20.51 5.23
C LEU A 161 -9.75 20.83 4.68
N THR A 162 -10.80 20.66 5.48
CA THR A 162 -12.20 20.80 5.05
C THR A 162 -12.95 21.96 5.67
N GLY A 163 -12.40 22.58 6.72
CA GLY A 163 -13.08 23.66 7.46
C GLY A 163 -13.01 25.06 6.83
N LYS A 164 -12.23 25.24 5.75
CA LYS A 164 -12.08 26.53 5.06
C LYS A 164 -12.29 26.35 3.56
N ALA A 165 -13.09 27.23 2.96
CA ALA A 165 -13.32 27.25 1.51
C ALA A 165 -12.02 27.36 0.70
N GLU A 166 -11.00 28.03 1.22
CA GLU A 166 -9.66 28.12 0.61
C GLU A 166 -8.99 26.75 0.47
N ASN A 167 -9.13 25.88 1.47
CA ASN A 167 -8.54 24.54 1.45
C ASN A 167 -9.24 23.61 0.44
N PHE A 168 -10.56 23.78 0.26
CA PHE A 168 -11.31 23.09 -0.78
C PHE A 168 -10.82 23.46 -2.18
N GLU A 169 -10.71 24.76 -2.48
CA GLU A 169 -10.25 25.23 -3.80
C GLU A 169 -8.80 24.81 -4.07
N LEU A 170 -7.94 24.82 -3.05
CA LEU A 170 -6.56 24.37 -3.17
C LEU A 170 -6.49 22.88 -3.48
N MET A 171 -7.25 22.04 -2.77
CA MET A 171 -7.31 20.60 -3.02
C MET A 171 -7.90 20.30 -4.40
N LYS A 172 -8.98 20.99 -4.79
CA LYS A 172 -9.57 20.90 -6.12
C LYS A 172 -8.56 21.22 -7.21
N ALA A 173 -7.81 22.32 -7.07
CA ALA A 173 -6.75 22.68 -7.99
C ALA A 173 -5.62 21.62 -8.05
N ALA A 174 -5.23 21.07 -6.89
CA ALA A 174 -4.25 19.98 -6.84
C ALA A 174 -4.73 18.74 -7.60
N ILE A 175 -5.98 18.32 -7.41
CA ILE A 175 -6.56 17.17 -8.13
C ILE A 175 -6.63 17.43 -9.63
N ILE A 176 -7.08 18.61 -10.05
CA ILE A 176 -7.10 19.02 -11.47
C ILE A 176 -5.69 18.94 -12.08
N SER A 177 -4.68 19.39 -11.33
CA SER A 177 -3.29 19.45 -11.82
C SER A 177 -2.64 18.07 -12.03
N ILE A 178 -3.14 17.02 -11.38
CA ILE A 178 -2.64 15.65 -11.54
C ILE A 178 -3.48 14.81 -12.51
N ALA A 179 -4.62 15.33 -12.96
CA ALA A 179 -5.48 14.63 -13.92
C ALA A 179 -4.76 14.49 -15.27
N PRO A 180 -4.77 13.29 -15.89
CA PRO A 180 -4.12 13.06 -17.19
C PRO A 180 -4.91 13.67 -18.34
N VAL A 181 -6.12 14.14 -18.08
CA VAL A 181 -7.06 14.72 -19.07
C VAL A 181 -7.70 15.98 -18.48
N PRO A 182 -8.23 16.88 -19.33
CA PRO A 182 -8.95 18.06 -18.85
C PRO A 182 -10.11 17.70 -17.92
N VAL A 183 -10.29 18.51 -16.88
CA VAL A 183 -11.43 18.43 -15.95
C VAL A 183 -12.28 19.69 -16.14
N ARG A 184 -13.54 19.50 -16.49
CA ARG A 184 -14.48 20.62 -16.61
C ARG A 184 -15.70 20.41 -15.72
N PHE A 185 -16.33 21.50 -15.38
CA PHE A 185 -17.57 21.54 -14.61
C PHE A 185 -18.70 21.97 -15.51
N ASP A 186 -19.79 21.19 -15.54
CA ASP A 186 -20.93 21.48 -16.40
C ASP A 186 -22.26 21.00 -15.81
N GLU A 187 -23.36 21.43 -16.43
CA GLU A 187 -24.66 20.84 -16.15
C GLU A 187 -24.70 19.42 -16.72
N ILE A 188 -25.16 18.48 -15.87
CA ILE A 188 -25.34 17.10 -16.26
C ILE A 188 -26.81 16.75 -16.02
N GLU A 189 -27.52 16.35 -17.09
CA GLU A 189 -28.89 15.91 -16.97
C GLU A 189 -29.01 14.59 -16.21
N GLY A 190 -30.07 14.44 -15.43
CA GLY A 190 -30.35 13.26 -14.62
C GLY A 190 -29.53 13.18 -13.32
N ASP A 191 -29.36 11.93 -12.83
CA ASP A 191 -28.77 11.67 -11.50
C ASP A 191 -27.25 11.53 -11.50
N ALA A 192 -26.62 11.53 -12.69
CA ALA A 192 -25.17 11.43 -12.79
C ALA A 192 -24.49 12.68 -12.19
N LYS A 193 -23.49 12.45 -11.36
CA LYS A 193 -22.73 13.51 -10.68
C LYS A 193 -21.46 13.89 -11.44
N GLY A 194 -21.00 12.99 -12.30
CA GLY A 194 -19.83 13.15 -13.15
C GLY A 194 -19.67 11.96 -14.09
N TYR A 195 -18.73 12.07 -14.99
CA TYR A 195 -18.29 10.96 -15.82
C TYR A 195 -16.89 11.22 -16.40
N TYR A 196 -16.16 10.14 -16.62
CA TYR A 196 -14.97 10.13 -17.47
C TYR A 196 -15.35 9.66 -18.87
N SER A 197 -15.10 10.48 -19.90
CA SER A 197 -15.22 10.10 -21.31
C SER A 197 -13.90 9.60 -21.87
N SER A 198 -13.82 8.29 -22.12
CA SER A 198 -12.63 7.70 -22.77
C SER A 198 -12.54 8.05 -24.25
N ALA A 199 -13.64 8.46 -24.88
CA ALA A 199 -13.68 8.91 -26.27
C ALA A 199 -13.17 10.35 -26.41
N ASP A 200 -13.67 11.26 -25.58
CA ASP A 200 -13.34 12.69 -25.62
C ASP A 200 -12.10 13.02 -24.80
N LYS A 201 -11.61 12.06 -24.01
CA LYS A 201 -10.48 12.22 -23.09
C LYS A 201 -10.66 13.41 -22.14
N GLU A 202 -11.80 13.45 -21.47
CA GLU A 202 -12.12 14.47 -20.48
C GLU A 202 -12.86 13.89 -19.27
N ILE A 203 -12.75 14.60 -18.16
CA ILE A 203 -13.55 14.38 -16.96
C ILE A 203 -14.55 15.53 -16.87
N VAL A 204 -15.84 15.18 -16.72
CA VAL A 204 -16.91 16.16 -16.50
C VAL A 204 -17.51 15.96 -15.12
N VAL A 205 -17.60 17.02 -14.33
CA VAL A 205 -18.16 17.03 -12.99
C VAL A 205 -19.35 17.96 -12.95
N LYS A 206 -20.45 17.52 -12.36
CA LYS A 206 -21.68 18.32 -12.25
C LYS A 206 -21.40 19.57 -11.41
N LYS A 207 -21.91 20.72 -11.88
CA LYS A 207 -21.88 21.99 -11.14
C LYS A 207 -22.79 21.95 -9.90
N ASP A 208 -22.59 22.92 -9.02
CA ASP A 208 -23.48 23.22 -7.89
C ASP A 208 -23.73 22.08 -6.89
N MET A 209 -22.80 21.13 -6.82
CA MET A 209 -22.79 20.12 -5.76
C MET A 209 -22.07 20.65 -4.51
N SER A 210 -22.32 20.03 -3.37
CA SER A 210 -21.52 20.29 -2.15
C SER A 210 -20.03 20.03 -2.39
N GLU A 211 -19.17 20.72 -1.63
CA GLU A 211 -17.71 20.53 -1.70
C GLU A 211 -17.30 19.07 -1.55
N ALA A 212 -17.84 18.38 -0.55
CA ALA A 212 -17.56 16.97 -0.31
C ALA A 212 -17.97 16.07 -1.50
N GLN A 213 -19.18 16.33 -2.07
CA GLN A 213 -19.66 15.56 -3.23
C GLN A 213 -18.82 15.87 -4.49
N THR A 214 -18.43 17.12 -4.68
CA THR A 214 -17.56 17.52 -5.80
C THR A 214 -16.23 16.80 -5.73
N MET A 215 -15.57 16.80 -4.56
CA MET A 215 -14.30 16.10 -4.37
C MET A 215 -14.42 14.61 -4.58
N LYS A 216 -15.45 14.00 -3.98
CA LYS A 216 -15.77 12.57 -4.15
C LYS A 216 -15.89 12.20 -5.62
N THR A 217 -16.69 12.97 -6.37
CA THR A 217 -16.92 12.73 -7.79
C THR A 217 -15.64 12.94 -8.61
N MET A 218 -14.90 14.03 -8.38
CA MET A 218 -13.64 14.29 -9.08
C MET A 218 -12.64 13.14 -8.90
N ILE A 219 -12.46 12.63 -7.68
CA ILE A 219 -11.52 11.54 -7.41
C ILE A 219 -12.01 10.23 -8.04
N HIS A 220 -13.32 9.98 -8.04
CA HIS A 220 -13.92 8.81 -8.69
C HIS A 220 -13.66 8.81 -10.20
N GLU A 221 -13.93 9.93 -10.89
CA GLU A 221 -13.71 10.06 -12.33
C GLU A 221 -12.21 10.10 -12.67
N LEU A 222 -11.37 10.67 -11.79
CA LEU A 222 -9.93 10.59 -11.90
C LEU A 222 -9.46 9.13 -11.83
N ALA A 223 -10.01 8.32 -10.92
CA ALA A 223 -9.70 6.91 -10.84
C ALA A 223 -10.09 6.17 -12.14
N HIS A 224 -11.24 6.46 -12.73
CA HIS A 224 -11.62 5.92 -14.03
C HIS A 224 -10.65 6.32 -15.14
N SER A 225 -10.24 7.57 -15.20
CA SER A 225 -9.30 8.05 -16.22
C SER A 225 -7.90 7.42 -16.11
N LEU A 226 -7.41 7.22 -14.89
CA LEU A 226 -6.11 6.60 -14.62
C LEU A 226 -6.11 5.09 -14.83
N CYS A 227 -7.24 4.45 -14.55
CA CYS A 227 -7.33 3.01 -14.34
C CYS A 227 -8.09 2.27 -15.43
N HIS A 228 -9.12 2.89 -15.97
CA HIS A 228 -10.12 2.23 -16.81
C HIS A 228 -10.24 2.85 -18.22
N ASP A 229 -9.23 3.62 -18.61
CA ASP A 229 -9.16 4.17 -19.96
C ASP A 229 -9.13 3.03 -20.99
N ARG A 230 -9.99 3.13 -22.02
CA ARG A 230 -10.19 2.06 -23.03
C ARG A 230 -8.92 1.74 -23.79
N ASP A 231 -8.18 2.77 -24.22
CA ASP A 231 -6.99 2.59 -25.06
C ASP A 231 -5.86 1.96 -24.24
N ARG A 232 -5.72 2.40 -22.99
CA ARG A 232 -4.77 1.82 -22.05
C ARG A 232 -5.10 0.35 -21.76
N MET A 233 -6.36 0.05 -21.41
CA MET A 233 -6.78 -1.31 -21.12
C MET A 233 -6.60 -2.24 -22.33
N ALA A 234 -6.91 -1.75 -23.54
CA ALA A 234 -6.70 -2.50 -24.78
C ALA A 234 -5.21 -2.77 -25.05
N LYS A 235 -4.36 -1.77 -24.84
CA LYS A 235 -2.89 -1.89 -25.02
C LYS A 235 -2.26 -2.88 -24.03
N GLU A 236 -2.75 -2.92 -22.80
CA GLU A 236 -2.24 -3.78 -21.73
C GLU A 236 -2.96 -5.13 -21.66
N ASP A 237 -3.88 -5.44 -22.60
CA ASP A 237 -4.79 -6.61 -22.62
C ASP A 237 -5.53 -6.84 -21.29
N ILE A 238 -5.91 -5.76 -20.63
CA ILE A 238 -6.64 -5.78 -19.36
C ILE A 238 -8.13 -5.92 -19.65
N LYS A 239 -8.74 -6.99 -19.13
CA LYS A 239 -10.17 -7.23 -19.24
C LYS A 239 -10.81 -7.14 -17.85
N LYS A 240 -11.65 -6.12 -17.66
CA LYS A 240 -12.42 -5.92 -16.42
C LYS A 240 -13.89 -5.67 -16.81
N ASP A 241 -14.78 -6.33 -16.08
CA ASP A 241 -16.21 -6.03 -16.22
C ASP A 241 -16.54 -4.66 -15.60
N ARG A 242 -17.75 -4.20 -15.87
CA ARG A 242 -18.21 -2.90 -15.37
C ARG A 242 -18.22 -2.85 -13.85
N GLN A 243 -18.68 -3.93 -13.21
CA GLN A 243 -18.78 -4.00 -11.76
C GLN A 243 -17.40 -3.87 -11.09
N THR A 244 -16.38 -4.54 -11.60
CA THR A 244 -15.00 -4.42 -11.11
C THR A 244 -14.49 -3.00 -11.22
N LYS A 245 -14.75 -2.33 -12.35
CA LYS A 245 -14.32 -0.93 -12.56
C LYS A 245 -14.95 0.01 -11.54
N GLU A 246 -16.25 -0.15 -11.28
CA GLU A 246 -16.97 0.67 -10.29
C GLU A 246 -16.45 0.39 -8.86
N VAL A 247 -16.27 -0.88 -8.48
CA VAL A 247 -15.69 -1.24 -7.16
C VAL A 247 -14.31 -0.61 -6.99
N GLU A 248 -13.46 -0.69 -8.00
CA GLU A 248 -12.11 -0.13 -7.93
C GLU A 248 -12.14 1.41 -7.83
N ALA A 249 -12.92 2.10 -8.68
CA ALA A 249 -13.00 3.56 -8.66
C ALA A 249 -13.60 4.10 -7.36
N GLU A 250 -14.69 3.49 -6.88
CA GLU A 250 -15.32 3.86 -5.62
C GLU A 250 -14.40 3.62 -4.42
N SER A 251 -13.64 2.52 -4.43
CA SER A 251 -12.67 2.20 -3.37
C SER A 251 -11.49 3.16 -3.35
N VAL A 252 -11.00 3.55 -4.52
CA VAL A 252 -9.96 4.60 -4.65
C VAL A 252 -10.49 5.92 -4.12
N ALA A 253 -11.67 6.34 -4.54
CA ALA A 253 -12.28 7.59 -4.10
C ALA A 253 -12.47 7.62 -2.58
N PHE A 254 -13.02 6.55 -2.00
CA PHE A 254 -13.15 6.41 -0.54
C PHE A 254 -11.80 6.56 0.17
N THR A 255 -10.78 5.83 -0.29
CA THR A 255 -9.47 5.79 0.36
C THR A 255 -8.78 7.14 0.33
N VAL A 256 -8.83 7.84 -0.81
CA VAL A 256 -8.24 9.17 -0.97
C VAL A 256 -9.00 10.18 -0.12
N CYS A 257 -10.33 10.19 -0.17
CA CYS A 257 -11.17 11.05 0.68
C CYS A 257 -10.88 10.82 2.17
N GLN A 258 -10.83 9.57 2.61
CA GLN A 258 -10.53 9.21 4.01
C GLN A 258 -9.13 9.67 4.44
N PHE A 259 -8.13 9.61 3.55
CA PHE A 259 -6.78 10.09 3.85
C PHE A 259 -6.75 11.60 4.10
N PHE A 260 -7.45 12.38 3.27
CA PHE A 260 -7.52 13.84 3.38
C PHE A 260 -8.56 14.34 4.38
N GLY A 261 -9.25 13.45 5.12
CA GLY A 261 -10.22 13.82 6.13
C GLY A 261 -11.55 14.32 5.57
N LEU A 262 -11.84 14.06 4.29
CA LEU A 262 -13.14 14.34 3.68
C LEU A 262 -14.21 13.40 4.24
N ASP A 263 -15.45 13.87 4.36
CA ASP A 263 -16.56 13.06 4.86
C ASP A 263 -16.81 11.86 3.95
N THR A 264 -16.73 10.69 4.52
CA THR A 264 -16.95 9.40 3.87
C THR A 264 -18.14 8.62 4.46
N SER A 265 -18.97 9.28 5.25
CA SER A 265 -20.12 8.65 5.93
C SER A 265 -21.12 8.04 4.96
N ASP A 266 -21.31 8.65 3.79
CA ASP A 266 -22.24 8.19 2.75
C ASP A 266 -21.73 7.00 1.94
N TYR A 267 -20.45 6.62 2.12
CA TYR A 267 -19.93 5.46 1.41
C TYR A 267 -20.38 4.15 2.06
N SER A 268 -20.91 3.29 1.25
CA SER A 268 -21.21 1.92 1.62
C SER A 268 -20.85 0.97 0.48
N PHE A 269 -20.45 -0.25 0.83
CA PHE A 269 -20.04 -1.26 -0.15
C PHE A 269 -20.91 -2.51 -0.07
N PRO A 270 -22.25 -2.40 -0.14
CA PRO A 270 -23.16 -3.54 0.04
C PRO A 270 -23.00 -4.58 -1.09
N TYR A 271 -22.53 -4.14 -2.25
CA TYR A 271 -22.36 -4.96 -3.44
C TYR A 271 -21.03 -5.75 -3.46
N VAL A 272 -20.11 -5.48 -2.53
CA VAL A 272 -18.78 -6.13 -2.52
C VAL A 272 -18.88 -7.65 -2.36
N THR A 273 -19.78 -8.12 -1.53
CA THR A 273 -20.01 -9.56 -1.34
C THR A 273 -20.48 -10.23 -2.64
N GLY A 274 -21.38 -9.57 -3.37
CA GLY A 274 -21.83 -10.05 -4.68
C GLY A 274 -20.75 -9.97 -5.75
N TRP A 275 -19.98 -8.89 -5.74
CA TRP A 275 -18.84 -8.70 -6.66
C TRP A 275 -17.77 -9.77 -6.46
N SER A 276 -17.42 -10.08 -5.22
CA SER A 276 -16.37 -11.07 -4.91
C SER A 276 -16.84 -12.53 -5.08
N SER A 277 -18.14 -12.76 -5.11
CA SER A 277 -18.71 -14.11 -5.25
C SER A 277 -18.38 -14.71 -6.61
N GLY A 278 -17.80 -15.90 -6.61
CA GLY A 278 -17.42 -16.62 -7.84
C GLY A 278 -16.13 -16.18 -8.51
N ARG A 279 -15.44 -15.17 -7.96
CA ARG A 279 -14.11 -14.75 -8.42
C ARG A 279 -13.01 -15.50 -7.70
N ASP A 280 -11.90 -15.75 -8.40
CA ASP A 280 -10.75 -16.38 -7.75
C ASP A 280 -9.98 -15.36 -6.87
N LEU A 281 -9.25 -15.89 -5.89
CA LEU A 281 -8.48 -15.05 -4.95
C LEU A 281 -7.38 -14.25 -5.64
N LYS A 282 -6.86 -14.71 -6.79
CA LYS A 282 -5.82 -14.00 -7.54
C LYS A 282 -6.40 -12.77 -8.20
N GLU A 283 -7.58 -12.88 -8.81
CA GLU A 283 -8.31 -11.74 -9.40
C GLU A 283 -8.63 -10.71 -8.33
N LEU A 284 -9.20 -11.14 -7.21
CA LEU A 284 -9.54 -10.25 -6.09
C LEU A 284 -8.30 -9.54 -5.52
N ARG A 285 -7.20 -10.25 -5.31
CA ARG A 285 -5.92 -9.66 -4.87
C ARG A 285 -5.40 -8.64 -5.88
N SER A 286 -5.50 -8.93 -7.17
CA SER A 286 -5.08 -8.00 -8.22
C SER A 286 -5.85 -6.69 -8.15
N SER A 287 -7.18 -6.73 -7.97
CA SER A 287 -8.00 -5.54 -7.76
C SER A 287 -7.63 -4.79 -6.48
N MET A 288 -7.36 -5.51 -5.37
CA MET A 288 -6.95 -4.89 -4.10
C MET A 288 -5.59 -4.19 -4.21
N ASP A 289 -4.59 -4.81 -4.85
CA ASP A 289 -3.28 -4.19 -5.10
C ASP A 289 -3.41 -2.99 -6.04
N PHE A 290 -4.29 -3.07 -7.02
CA PHE A 290 -4.57 -2.01 -7.95
C PHE A 290 -5.22 -0.78 -7.26
N ILE A 291 -6.25 -1.00 -6.42
CA ILE A 291 -6.88 0.04 -5.59
C ILE A 291 -5.82 0.72 -4.72
N ARG A 292 -4.97 -0.06 -4.06
CA ARG A 292 -3.89 0.45 -3.22
C ARG A 292 -2.90 1.32 -3.99
N GLU A 293 -2.40 0.81 -5.12
CA GLU A 293 -1.39 1.51 -5.92
C GLU A 293 -1.94 2.84 -6.45
N THR A 294 -3.17 2.82 -6.98
CA THR A 294 -3.82 4.02 -7.51
C THR A 294 -4.10 5.03 -6.42
N SER A 295 -4.66 4.60 -5.28
CA SER A 295 -4.89 5.49 -4.13
C SER A 295 -3.59 6.12 -3.64
N LYS A 296 -2.52 5.32 -3.48
CA LYS A 296 -1.20 5.80 -3.10
C LYS A 296 -0.69 6.86 -4.06
N ASN A 297 -0.75 6.60 -5.36
CA ASN A 297 -0.22 7.52 -6.36
C ASN A 297 -1.00 8.85 -6.37
N ILE A 298 -2.33 8.82 -6.22
CA ILE A 298 -3.15 10.03 -6.10
C ILE A 298 -2.81 10.78 -4.82
N ILE A 299 -2.75 10.10 -3.68
CA ILE A 299 -2.43 10.70 -2.38
C ILE A 299 -1.06 11.39 -2.43
N ASP A 300 -0.03 10.67 -2.90
CA ASP A 300 1.34 11.21 -2.97
C ASP A 300 1.42 12.41 -3.92
N ALA A 301 0.78 12.35 -5.09
CA ALA A 301 0.80 13.42 -6.06
C ALA A 301 0.04 14.67 -5.57
N VAL A 302 -1.13 14.52 -4.96
CA VAL A 302 -1.90 15.63 -4.38
C VAL A 302 -1.12 16.25 -3.22
N ALA A 303 -0.58 15.43 -2.31
CA ALA A 303 0.20 15.91 -1.18
C ALA A 303 1.44 16.71 -1.65
N GLU A 304 2.16 16.24 -2.67
CA GLU A 304 3.30 16.98 -3.26
C GLU A 304 2.89 18.35 -3.83
N LYS A 305 1.71 18.45 -4.45
CA LYS A 305 1.20 19.72 -4.97
C LYS A 305 0.84 20.70 -3.86
N LEU A 306 0.20 20.20 -2.82
CA LEU A 306 -0.14 21.01 -1.63
C LEU A 306 1.13 21.52 -0.94
N GLU A 307 2.14 20.67 -0.74
CA GLU A 307 3.44 21.04 -0.18
C GLU A 307 4.12 22.16 -0.98
N LYS A 308 4.18 22.03 -2.31
CA LYS A 308 4.79 23.04 -3.18
C LYS A 308 4.06 24.39 -3.11
N HIS A 309 2.73 24.37 -3.02
CA HIS A 309 1.96 25.60 -2.88
C HIS A 309 2.27 26.35 -1.58
N GLU A 310 2.34 25.64 -0.46
CA GLU A 310 2.66 26.22 0.85
C GLU A 310 4.07 26.80 0.91
N GLN A 311 5.06 26.13 0.30
CA GLN A 311 6.43 26.67 0.19
C GLN A 311 6.47 28.02 -0.54
N VAL A 312 5.58 28.23 -1.51
CA VAL A 312 5.50 29.49 -2.28
C VAL A 312 4.76 30.58 -1.49
N VAL A 313 3.73 30.22 -0.74
CA VAL A 313 2.85 31.17 -0.02
C VAL A 313 3.37 31.49 1.39
N GLY A 314 4.30 30.70 1.93
CA GLY A 314 4.96 30.99 3.21
C GLY A 314 4.08 30.75 4.44
N GLN A 315 3.02 29.95 4.35
CA GLN A 315 2.18 29.56 5.48
C GLN A 315 2.55 28.14 5.98
N PRO A 316 2.98 27.96 7.24
CA PRO A 316 3.63 26.73 7.67
C PRO A 316 2.72 25.62 8.23
N SER A 317 1.40 25.67 8.15
CA SER A 317 0.54 24.83 9.02
C SER A 317 0.19 23.42 8.50
N VAL A 318 0.09 23.19 7.19
CA VAL A 318 -0.29 21.88 6.62
C VAL A 318 0.93 21.04 6.25
N LEU A 319 2.01 21.70 5.82
CA LEU A 319 3.26 21.07 5.37
C LEU A 319 3.94 20.22 6.45
N GLU A 320 4.13 20.79 7.63
CA GLU A 320 4.84 20.09 8.72
C GLU A 320 4.12 18.81 9.11
N THR A 321 2.81 18.80 9.01
CA THR A 321 1.94 17.67 9.32
C THR A 321 1.96 16.59 8.22
N LEU A 322 1.95 17.02 6.94
CA LEU A 322 2.08 16.12 5.79
C LEU A 322 3.49 15.52 5.71
N GLU A 323 4.54 16.31 5.95
CA GLU A 323 5.93 15.83 5.97
C GLU A 323 6.16 14.82 7.09
N LYS A 324 5.62 15.05 8.28
CA LYS A 324 5.71 14.09 9.39
C LYS A 324 4.89 12.83 9.13
N LYS A 325 3.71 12.91 8.51
CA LYS A 325 2.96 11.74 8.02
C LYS A 325 3.71 10.99 6.92
N LYS A 326 4.28 11.69 5.93
CA LYS A 326 5.13 11.08 4.89
C LYS A 326 6.38 10.45 5.50
N ALA A 327 7.07 11.10 6.42
CA ALA A 327 8.24 10.55 7.08
C ALA A 327 7.94 9.24 7.82
N LEU A 328 6.76 9.13 8.45
CA LEU A 328 6.28 7.90 9.07
C LEU A 328 6.05 6.79 8.03
N THR A 329 5.42 7.11 6.92
CA THR A 329 5.06 6.12 5.89
C THR A 329 6.24 5.79 4.98
N VAL A 330 7.02 6.78 4.53
CA VAL A 330 8.20 6.59 3.66
C VAL A 330 9.36 5.95 4.42
N SER A 331 9.59 6.33 5.70
CA SER A 331 10.64 5.71 6.51
C SER A 331 10.35 4.24 6.78
N SER A 332 9.09 3.82 6.90
CA SER A 332 8.72 2.41 7.01
C SER A 332 8.94 1.64 5.70
N ALA A 333 8.66 2.25 4.56
CA ALA A 333 8.93 1.68 3.23
C ALA A 333 10.44 1.65 2.90
N LEU A 334 11.19 2.71 3.27
CA LEU A 334 12.65 2.77 3.14
C LEU A 334 13.33 1.76 4.07
N THR A 335 12.84 1.59 5.30
CA THR A 335 13.38 0.57 6.23
C THR A 335 13.21 -0.83 5.66
N ALA A 336 12.09 -1.13 4.99
CA ALA A 336 11.91 -2.39 4.27
C ALA A 336 12.90 -2.52 3.10
N LYS A 337 13.19 -1.44 2.39
CA LYS A 337 14.13 -1.39 1.25
C LYS A 337 15.59 -1.43 1.70
N ASP A 338 15.94 -0.75 2.79
CA ASP A 338 17.30 -0.76 3.36
C ASP A 338 17.60 -2.06 4.10
N MET A 339 16.63 -2.67 4.74
CA MET A 339 16.73 -4.02 5.29
C MET A 339 16.92 -5.07 4.20
N ALA A 340 16.29 -4.90 3.02
CA ALA A 340 16.51 -5.75 1.86
C ALA A 340 17.94 -5.56 1.27
N ARG A 341 18.46 -4.32 1.24
CA ARG A 341 19.85 -4.02 0.81
C ARG A 341 20.90 -4.57 1.77
N GLY A 342 20.67 -4.49 3.08
CA GLY A 342 21.58 -5.02 4.10
C GLY A 342 21.73 -6.55 4.05
N THR A 343 20.73 -7.29 3.53
CA THR A 343 20.80 -8.74 3.34
C THR A 343 21.55 -9.15 2.06
N LEU A 344 21.61 -8.29 1.05
CA LEU A 344 22.35 -8.56 -0.19
C LEU A 344 23.87 -8.60 -0.02
N ASN A 345 24.41 -7.99 1.05
CA ASN A 345 25.85 -7.91 1.32
C ASN A 345 26.37 -8.95 2.34
N ARG A 346 25.53 -9.87 2.84
CA ARG A 346 26.00 -10.94 3.72
C ARG A 346 26.28 -12.21 2.92
N PRO A 347 27.50 -12.78 2.96
CA PRO A 347 27.78 -14.06 2.35
C PRO A 347 26.94 -15.15 3.03
N VAL A 348 26.22 -15.92 2.23
CA VAL A 348 25.37 -17.03 2.71
C VAL A 348 26.28 -18.15 3.18
N LYS A 349 26.34 -18.40 4.48
CA LYS A 349 26.87 -19.67 5.01
C LYS A 349 25.89 -20.77 4.54
N LYS A 350 26.37 -21.71 3.74
CA LYS A 350 25.63 -22.90 3.31
C LYS A 350 25.12 -23.65 4.56
N SER A 351 23.85 -23.49 4.91
CA SER A 351 23.17 -24.41 5.81
C SER A 351 22.56 -25.52 4.98
N ARG A 352 22.88 -26.77 5.32
CA ARG A 352 22.26 -27.96 4.73
C ARG A 352 20.75 -27.94 5.00
N GLY A 353 19.97 -28.01 3.93
CA GLY A 353 18.55 -28.35 3.95
C GLY A 353 17.60 -27.19 4.28
N SER A 354 17.27 -26.35 3.31
CA SER A 354 16.04 -25.56 3.32
C SER A 354 15.31 -25.79 2.01
N GLU A 355 14.24 -26.57 2.06
CA GLU A 355 13.24 -26.56 1.01
C GLU A 355 12.61 -25.19 0.91
N ALA A 356 12.65 -24.61 -0.27
CA ALA A 356 12.08 -23.31 -0.57
C ALA A 356 10.56 -23.41 -0.61
N VAL A 357 9.87 -22.58 0.17
CA VAL A 357 8.43 -22.34 -0.01
C VAL A 357 8.30 -21.15 -0.95
N THR A 358 7.87 -21.42 -2.17
CA THR A 358 7.47 -20.39 -3.15
C THR A 358 6.06 -19.94 -2.82
N LEU A 359 5.86 -18.64 -2.59
CA LEU A 359 4.56 -18.01 -2.34
C LEU A 359 4.07 -17.31 -3.60
#